data_9b3a7bf7a09d6bd6b189905bb824af57
#
_entry.id   9b3a7bf7a09d6bd6b189905bb824af57
#
_cell.length_a   1.000
_cell.length_b   1.000
_cell.length_c   1.000
_cell.angle_alpha   90.00
_cell.angle_beta   90.00
_cell.angle_gamma   90.00
#
_symmetry.space_group_name_H-M   'P 1'
#
loop_
_entity.id
_entity.type
_entity.pdbx_description
1 polymer ?
#
loop_
_entity_poly.entity_id
_entity_poly.type
_entity_poly.pdbx_seq_one_letter_code
_entity_poly.pdbx_strand_id
1 'polypeptide(L)'
;MKKNLLFLALALIALSASAQQNQTPAEQPAAIVAQPALRFGYFSFEQVFHTMPGYAIAKHNMDELRAKYDEETKRVETEFNTKYEEFLDGQRSYAKTILEKRQAELRELMEKNIAFKAEAAKLLNQAETDAYAPLKTQINEAAKQIGKEKGFAFIINTDNNATPYLSEEMGEDITAVLEEKLK
;
A
#
# COMPACT_ATOMS: atom_id res chain seq x y z
N MET A 1 -83.49 -3.02 -43.08
CA MET A 1 -84.90 -3.14 -42.70
C MET A 1 -85.06 -2.68 -41.26
N LYS A 2 -85.84 -1.57 -41.09
CA LYS A 2 -86.71 -1.29 -39.99
C LYS A 2 -86.07 -1.13 -38.59
N LYS A 3 -86.23 -0.13 -37.87
CA LYS A 3 -87.07 1.04 -37.69
C LYS A 3 -86.89 1.49 -36.24
N ASN A 4 -86.65 2.79 -36.04
CA ASN A 4 -87.35 3.71 -35.10
C ASN A 4 -87.65 3.18 -33.68
N LEU A 5 -87.30 3.94 -32.66
CA LEU A 5 -88.10 5.06 -32.13
C LEU A 5 -87.38 5.71 -30.94
N LEU A 6 -87.04 6.88 -31.02
CA LEU A 6 -87.37 8.09 -30.27
C LEU A 6 -88.26 7.90 -29.01
N PHE A 7 -87.72 8.22 -27.84
CA PHE A 7 -88.56 8.89 -26.80
C PHE A 7 -87.71 9.84 -25.96
N LEU A 8 -88.10 11.04 -26.06
CA LEU A 8 -87.77 12.23 -25.31
C LEU A 8 -88.40 12.19 -23.92
N ALA A 9 -87.71 12.38 -22.83
CA ALA A 9 -88.26 12.86 -21.60
C ALA A 9 -87.25 13.73 -20.87
N LEU A 10 -87.65 14.94 -20.76
CA LEU A 10 -87.18 16.07 -19.98
C LEU A 10 -87.42 15.82 -18.50
N ALA A 11 -86.52 16.08 -17.58
CA ALA A 11 -86.70 16.94 -16.45
C ALA A 11 -85.72 16.78 -15.31
N LEU A 12 -85.34 17.94 -14.85
CA LEU A 12 -84.99 18.39 -13.47
C LEU A 12 -83.55 18.26 -13.02
N ILE A 13 -83.00 19.43 -13.05
CA ILE A 13 -81.80 19.91 -12.36
C ILE A 13 -82.02 19.80 -10.86
N ALA A 14 -81.24 19.04 -10.16
CA ALA A 14 -80.98 19.19 -8.73
C ALA A 14 -79.50 19.53 -8.58
N LEU A 15 -79.17 20.78 -8.29
CA LEU A 15 -77.90 21.23 -7.79
C LEU A 15 -77.70 20.63 -6.43
N SER A 16 -76.84 19.57 -6.36
CA SER A 16 -76.25 19.13 -5.12
C SER A 16 -74.79 19.63 -5.10
N ALA A 17 -74.54 20.69 -4.35
CA ALA A 17 -73.26 21.13 -4.00
C ALA A 17 -72.60 20.06 -3.10
N SER A 18 -71.86 19.14 -3.72
CA SER A 18 -70.91 18.23 -3.01
C SER A 18 -69.70 19.02 -2.65
N ALA A 19 -69.53 19.36 -1.38
CA ALA A 19 -68.30 19.83 -0.83
C ALA A 19 -67.21 18.73 -1.08
N GLN A 20 -66.34 19.01 -2.00
CA GLN A 20 -65.16 18.18 -2.30
C GLN A 20 -64.17 18.36 -1.13
N GLN A 21 -64.26 17.49 -0.13
CA GLN A 21 -63.24 17.35 0.89
C GLN A 21 -61.97 16.94 0.17
N ASN A 22 -61.07 17.91 0.06
CA ASN A 22 -59.71 17.70 -0.35
C ASN A 22 -59.03 16.84 0.73
N GLN A 23 -59.15 15.52 0.62
CA GLN A 23 -58.28 14.60 1.40
C GLN A 23 -56.91 14.68 0.79
N THR A 24 -56.08 15.52 1.38
CA THR A 24 -54.63 15.43 1.22
C THR A 24 -54.24 13.97 1.53
N PRO A 25 -53.61 13.25 0.60
CA PRO A 25 -53.09 11.94 0.94
C PRO A 25 -52.17 12.12 2.14
N ALA A 26 -52.46 11.46 3.23
CA ALA A 26 -51.52 11.38 4.34
C ALA A 26 -50.19 10.82 3.76
N GLU A 27 -49.21 11.68 3.69
CA GLU A 27 -47.83 11.30 3.40
C GLU A 27 -47.45 10.25 4.45
N GLN A 28 -47.51 8.98 4.08
CA GLN A 28 -46.89 7.92 4.87
C GLN A 28 -45.42 8.33 5.06
N PRO A 29 -44.96 8.45 6.31
CA PRO A 29 -43.54 8.72 6.51
C PRO A 29 -42.79 7.59 5.82
N ALA A 30 -42.04 7.97 4.76
CA ALA A 30 -41.14 7.06 4.10
C ALA A 30 -40.31 6.39 5.19
N ALA A 31 -40.45 5.09 5.32
CA ALA A 31 -39.62 4.32 6.24
C ALA A 31 -38.16 4.68 5.89
N ILE A 32 -37.52 5.41 6.77
CA ILE A 32 -36.09 5.67 6.67
C ILE A 32 -35.47 4.29 6.76
N VAL A 33 -35.15 3.71 5.60
CA VAL A 33 -34.32 2.50 5.53
C VAL A 33 -32.99 2.96 6.11
N ALA A 34 -32.72 2.60 7.35
CA ALA A 34 -31.49 2.88 8.01
C ALA A 34 -30.40 2.27 7.11
N GLN A 35 -29.67 3.10 6.39
CA GLN A 35 -28.52 2.65 5.63
C GLN A 35 -27.55 2.04 6.66
N PRO A 36 -27.00 0.85 6.41
CA PRO A 36 -26.04 0.27 7.33
C PRO A 36 -24.93 1.30 7.55
N ALA A 37 -24.72 1.66 8.81
CA ALA A 37 -23.68 2.62 9.17
C ALA A 37 -22.35 2.12 8.60
N LEU A 38 -21.69 2.94 7.81
CA LEU A 38 -20.42 2.63 7.19
C LEU A 38 -19.41 2.36 8.33
N ARG A 39 -18.90 1.14 8.42
CA ARG A 39 -17.85 0.77 9.37
C ARG A 39 -16.56 0.49 8.62
N PHE A 40 -15.44 0.86 9.21
CA PHE A 40 -14.12 0.60 8.66
C PHE A 40 -13.16 0.12 9.75
N GLY A 41 -12.12 -0.62 9.33
CA GLY A 41 -11.00 -0.98 10.17
C GLY A 41 -9.82 -0.04 9.93
N TYR A 42 -8.92 0.06 10.91
CA TYR A 42 -7.64 0.69 10.72
C TYR A 42 -6.56 -0.03 11.54
N PHE A 43 -5.32 0.09 11.10
CA PHE A 43 -4.17 -0.51 11.80
C PHE A 43 -2.87 0.15 11.39
N SER A 44 -1.82 0.03 12.22
CA SER A 44 -0.45 0.34 11.83
C SER A 44 0.17 -0.89 11.17
N PHE A 45 0.41 -0.78 9.87
CA PHE A 45 1.09 -1.83 9.11
C PHE A 45 2.49 -2.09 9.64
N GLU A 46 3.21 -1.02 9.96
CA GLU A 46 4.59 -1.07 10.44
C GLU A 46 4.68 -1.77 11.80
N GLN A 47 3.74 -1.47 12.70
CA GLN A 47 3.68 -2.14 14.00
C GLN A 47 3.44 -3.64 13.84
N VAL A 48 2.42 -4.05 13.07
CA VAL A 48 2.12 -5.47 12.80
C VAL A 48 3.30 -6.15 12.12
N PHE A 49 3.90 -5.50 11.12
CA PHE A 49 5.03 -6.05 10.37
C PHE A 49 6.23 -6.36 11.26
N HIS A 50 6.58 -5.46 12.18
CA HIS A 50 7.71 -5.64 13.09
C HIS A 50 7.48 -6.70 14.17
N THR A 51 6.22 -6.99 14.52
CA THR A 51 5.89 -8.04 15.52
C THR A 51 5.83 -9.44 14.92
N MET A 52 5.83 -9.58 13.58
CA MET A 52 5.81 -10.89 12.93
C MET A 52 7.09 -11.69 13.22
N PRO A 53 6.99 -12.97 13.59
CA PRO A 53 8.17 -13.82 13.83
C PRO A 53 9.11 -13.88 12.62
N GLY A 54 8.57 -13.90 11.41
CA GLY A 54 9.32 -13.90 10.17
C GLY A 54 10.12 -12.62 9.92
N TYR A 55 9.69 -11.46 10.47
CA TYR A 55 10.40 -10.20 10.30
C TYR A 55 11.78 -10.21 10.96
N ALA A 56 11.89 -10.70 12.18
CA ALA A 56 13.16 -10.77 12.89
C ALA A 56 14.19 -11.63 12.15
N ILE A 57 13.75 -12.74 11.58
CA ILE A 57 14.58 -13.64 10.79
C ILE A 57 15.01 -12.97 9.48
N ALA A 58 14.06 -12.39 8.73
CA ALA A 58 14.35 -11.72 7.48
C ALA A 58 15.30 -10.53 7.70
N LYS A 59 15.07 -9.74 8.74
CA LYS A 59 15.94 -8.63 9.12
C LYS A 59 17.36 -9.09 9.45
N HIS A 60 17.50 -10.12 10.26
CA HIS A 60 18.81 -10.67 10.61
C HIS A 60 19.58 -11.12 9.35
N ASN A 61 18.94 -11.88 8.47
CA ASN A 61 19.55 -12.33 7.22
C ASN A 61 19.97 -11.15 6.31
N MET A 62 19.15 -10.10 6.26
CA MET A 62 19.47 -8.89 5.50
C MET A 62 20.63 -8.11 6.12
N ASP A 63 20.69 -8.00 7.44
CA ASP A 63 21.79 -7.34 8.15
C ASP A 63 23.11 -8.09 7.91
N GLU A 64 23.12 -9.43 7.94
CA GLU A 64 24.29 -10.24 7.59
C GLU A 64 24.70 -10.06 6.13
N LEU A 65 23.73 -10.04 5.22
CA LEU A 65 24.01 -9.84 3.80
C LEU A 65 24.64 -8.46 3.54
N ARG A 66 24.10 -7.40 4.15
CA ARG A 66 24.68 -6.04 4.08
C ARG A 66 26.10 -6.02 4.61
N ALA A 67 26.35 -6.62 5.77
CA ALA A 67 27.69 -6.68 6.36
C ALA A 67 28.72 -7.32 5.42
N LYS A 68 28.33 -8.38 4.71
CA LYS A 68 29.23 -9.03 3.72
C LYS A 68 29.55 -8.12 2.53
N TYR A 69 28.54 -7.40 2.00
CA TYR A 69 28.78 -6.44 0.92
C TYR A 69 29.59 -5.23 1.37
N ASP A 70 29.39 -4.76 2.59
CA ASP A 70 30.18 -3.66 3.18
C ASP A 70 31.65 -4.07 3.37
N GLU A 71 31.89 -5.29 3.87
CA GLU A 71 33.24 -5.85 4.01
C GLU A 71 33.95 -5.94 2.66
N GLU A 72 33.28 -6.48 1.64
CA GLU A 72 33.86 -6.59 0.30
C GLU A 72 34.08 -5.21 -0.34
N THR A 73 33.15 -4.27 -0.16
CA THR A 73 33.32 -2.88 -0.61
C THR A 73 34.56 -2.26 0.00
N LYS A 74 34.74 -2.42 1.30
CA LYS A 74 35.92 -1.92 2.00
C LYS A 74 37.24 -2.59 1.53
N ARG A 75 37.16 -3.88 1.26
CA ARG A 75 38.32 -4.62 0.72
C ARG A 75 38.76 -4.07 -0.66
N VAL A 76 37.81 -3.89 -1.58
CA VAL A 76 38.15 -3.41 -2.95
C VAL A 76 38.58 -1.95 -2.96
N GLU A 77 38.05 -1.12 -2.05
CA GLU A 77 38.51 0.26 -1.83
C GLU A 77 39.93 0.29 -1.29
N THR A 78 40.24 -0.55 -0.32
CA THR A 78 41.60 -0.66 0.26
C THR A 78 42.59 -1.10 -0.80
N GLU A 79 42.26 -2.09 -1.64
CA GLU A 79 43.09 -2.52 -2.74
C GLU A 79 43.36 -1.38 -3.73
N PHE A 80 42.34 -0.62 -4.10
CA PHE A 80 42.50 0.54 -4.96
C PHE A 80 43.46 1.58 -4.34
N ASN A 81 43.20 1.95 -3.08
CA ASN A 81 43.99 2.96 -2.38
C ASN A 81 45.48 2.56 -2.29
N THR A 82 45.74 1.31 -1.94
CA THR A 82 47.14 0.79 -1.89
C THR A 82 47.83 0.91 -3.25
N LYS A 83 47.17 0.47 -4.34
CA LYS A 83 47.72 0.58 -5.69
C LYS A 83 47.88 2.02 -6.16
N TYR A 84 47.00 2.91 -5.73
CA TYR A 84 47.04 4.32 -6.03
C TYR A 84 48.26 4.99 -5.31
N GLU A 85 48.47 4.68 -4.03
CA GLU A 85 49.63 5.14 -3.26
C GLU A 85 50.95 4.63 -3.89
N GLU A 86 51.07 3.35 -4.21
CA GLU A 86 52.22 2.78 -4.92
C GLU A 86 52.46 3.49 -6.26
N PHE A 87 51.43 3.85 -6.99
CA PHE A 87 51.56 4.60 -8.23
C PHE A 87 52.09 6.01 -7.98
N LEU A 88 51.57 6.74 -6.98
CA LEU A 88 52.03 8.09 -6.65
C LEU A 88 53.50 8.12 -6.26
N ASP A 89 53.94 7.14 -5.48
CA ASP A 89 55.34 7.03 -5.04
C ASP A 89 56.30 6.74 -6.19
N GLY A 90 55.86 5.87 -7.13
CA GLY A 90 56.72 5.43 -8.22
C GLY A 90 56.63 6.25 -9.52
N GLN A 91 55.59 7.08 -9.70
CA GLN A 91 55.28 7.69 -11.00
C GLN A 91 56.39 8.51 -11.64
N ARG A 92 57.26 9.13 -10.82
CA ARG A 92 58.39 9.93 -11.32
C ARG A 92 59.57 9.10 -11.86
N SER A 93 59.64 7.83 -11.46
CA SER A 93 60.72 6.91 -11.84
C SER A 93 60.32 5.92 -12.94
N TYR A 94 59.01 5.86 -13.26
CA TYR A 94 58.54 4.89 -14.28
C TYR A 94 58.88 5.29 -15.70
N ALA A 95 59.33 4.32 -16.49
CA ALA A 95 59.37 4.49 -17.93
C ALA A 95 57.96 4.75 -18.46
N LYS A 96 57.86 5.53 -19.55
CA LYS A 96 56.56 5.97 -20.12
C LYS A 96 55.55 4.82 -20.31
N THR A 97 55.97 3.70 -20.83
CA THR A 97 55.10 2.53 -21.06
C THR A 97 54.62 1.91 -19.76
N ILE A 98 55.42 1.92 -18.69
CA ILE A 98 55.00 1.44 -17.36
C ILE A 98 54.03 2.40 -16.75
N LEU A 99 54.25 3.72 -16.86
CA LEU A 99 53.35 4.75 -16.38
C LEU A 99 51.95 4.60 -16.99
N GLU A 100 51.90 4.50 -18.32
CA GLU A 100 50.63 4.33 -19.05
C GLU A 100 49.88 3.04 -18.62
N LYS A 101 50.61 1.93 -18.45
CA LYS A 101 50.05 0.66 -17.98
C LYS A 101 49.49 0.81 -16.57
N ARG A 102 50.22 1.39 -15.63
CA ARG A 102 49.74 1.60 -14.24
C ARG A 102 48.51 2.51 -14.17
N GLN A 103 48.50 3.56 -14.99
CA GLN A 103 47.31 4.42 -15.09
C GLN A 103 46.08 3.68 -15.64
N ALA A 104 46.28 2.78 -16.61
CA ALA A 104 45.17 1.97 -17.15
C ALA A 104 44.67 0.96 -16.12
N GLU A 105 45.56 0.29 -15.37
CA GLU A 105 45.20 -0.63 -14.29
C GLU A 105 44.39 0.07 -13.19
N LEU A 106 44.75 1.28 -12.77
CA LEU A 106 44.04 2.06 -11.79
C LEU A 106 42.66 2.48 -12.29
N ARG A 107 42.52 2.90 -13.54
CA ARG A 107 41.20 3.23 -14.12
C ARG A 107 40.29 2.02 -14.16
N GLU A 108 40.79 0.88 -14.62
CA GLU A 108 40.04 -0.37 -14.67
C GLU A 108 39.56 -0.78 -13.27
N LEU A 109 40.44 -0.69 -12.27
CA LEU A 109 40.09 -1.02 -10.89
C LEU A 109 39.05 -0.08 -10.32
N MET A 110 39.14 1.22 -10.59
CA MET A 110 38.15 2.22 -10.20
C MET A 110 36.79 1.92 -10.85
N GLU A 111 36.75 1.64 -12.15
CA GLU A 111 35.52 1.31 -12.87
C GLU A 111 34.86 0.05 -12.30
N LYS A 112 35.66 -0.99 -12.01
CA LYS A 112 35.20 -2.23 -11.36
C LYS A 112 34.61 -1.95 -9.98
N ASN A 113 35.21 -1.10 -9.17
CA ASN A 113 34.73 -0.75 -7.85
C ASN A 113 33.40 0.02 -7.93
N ILE A 114 33.27 0.95 -8.87
CA ILE A 114 32.01 1.68 -9.11
C ILE A 114 30.90 0.71 -9.54
N ALA A 115 31.20 -0.17 -10.50
CA ALA A 115 30.25 -1.17 -10.98
C ALA A 115 29.83 -2.14 -9.87
N PHE A 116 30.78 -2.62 -9.06
CA PHE A 116 30.49 -3.49 -7.91
C PHE A 116 29.54 -2.83 -6.90
N LYS A 117 29.81 -1.57 -6.51
CA LYS A 117 28.93 -0.85 -5.57
C LYS A 117 27.51 -0.68 -6.11
N ALA A 118 27.39 -0.35 -7.38
CA ALA A 118 26.08 -0.19 -8.02
C ALA A 118 25.29 -1.51 -8.06
N GLU A 119 25.97 -2.61 -8.43
CA GLU A 119 25.33 -3.92 -8.45
C GLU A 119 25.02 -4.43 -7.04
N ALA A 120 25.89 -4.22 -6.06
CA ALA A 120 25.65 -4.55 -4.66
C ALA A 120 24.40 -3.84 -4.12
N ALA A 121 24.26 -2.53 -4.37
CA ALA A 121 23.08 -1.78 -3.96
C ALA A 121 21.79 -2.34 -4.59
N LYS A 122 21.84 -2.68 -5.88
CA LYS A 122 20.69 -3.27 -6.59
C LYS A 122 20.32 -4.64 -6.02
N LEU A 123 21.32 -5.52 -5.80
CA LEU A 123 21.08 -6.85 -5.24
C LEU A 123 20.58 -6.82 -3.81
N LEU A 124 21.06 -5.89 -2.98
CA LEU A 124 20.56 -5.68 -1.63
C LEU A 124 19.11 -5.22 -1.62
N ASN A 125 18.73 -4.27 -2.48
CA ASN A 125 17.34 -3.82 -2.61
C ASN A 125 16.42 -4.95 -3.09
N GLN A 126 16.87 -5.77 -4.04
CA GLN A 126 16.11 -6.92 -4.51
C GLN A 126 15.94 -7.94 -3.39
N ALA A 127 17.02 -8.31 -2.70
CA ALA A 127 16.97 -9.26 -1.60
C ALA A 127 16.06 -8.80 -0.47
N GLU A 128 16.06 -7.49 -0.13
CA GLU A 128 15.15 -6.92 0.87
C GLU A 128 13.69 -7.00 0.42
N THR A 129 13.42 -6.68 -0.83
CA THR A 129 12.08 -6.80 -1.41
C THR A 129 11.60 -8.25 -1.34
N ASP A 130 12.42 -9.20 -1.76
CA ASP A 130 12.08 -10.62 -1.79
C ASP A 130 11.90 -11.20 -0.37
N ALA A 131 12.71 -10.77 0.59
CA ALA A 131 12.62 -11.20 1.98
C ALA A 131 11.32 -10.73 2.66
N TYR A 132 10.87 -9.51 2.35
CA TYR A 132 9.71 -8.90 3.01
C TYR A 132 8.39 -9.08 2.26
N ALA A 133 8.41 -9.35 0.96
CA ALA A 133 7.20 -9.52 0.15
C ALA A 133 6.22 -10.57 0.71
N PRO A 134 6.65 -11.78 1.12
CA PRO A 134 5.74 -12.79 1.65
C PRO A 134 5.09 -12.33 2.97
N LEU A 135 5.82 -11.62 3.84
CA LEU A 135 5.30 -11.10 5.10
C LEU A 135 4.25 -10.02 4.87
N LYS A 136 4.52 -9.10 3.96
CA LYS A 136 3.57 -8.06 3.55
C LYS A 136 2.30 -8.67 2.95
N THR A 137 2.43 -9.74 2.17
CA THR A 137 1.29 -10.47 1.62
C THR A 137 0.44 -11.10 2.72
N GLN A 138 1.06 -11.74 3.72
CA GLN A 138 0.34 -12.32 4.86
C GLN A 138 -0.47 -11.28 5.64
N ILE A 139 0.10 -10.09 5.90
CA ILE A 139 -0.62 -9.00 6.58
C ILE A 139 -1.84 -8.58 5.75
N ASN A 140 -1.66 -8.36 4.44
CA ASN A 140 -2.75 -7.94 3.57
C ASN A 140 -3.87 -8.98 3.49
N GLU A 141 -3.53 -10.26 3.44
CA GLU A 141 -4.51 -11.35 3.43
C GLU A 141 -5.25 -11.45 4.77
N ALA A 142 -4.54 -11.35 5.89
CA ALA A 142 -5.14 -11.36 7.21
C ALA A 142 -6.08 -10.14 7.40
N ALA A 143 -5.66 -8.95 7.00
CA ALA A 143 -6.49 -7.75 7.05
C ALA A 143 -7.74 -7.90 6.19
N LYS A 144 -7.60 -8.42 4.97
CA LYS A 144 -8.74 -8.70 4.07
C LYS A 144 -9.73 -9.70 4.68
N GLN A 145 -9.23 -10.72 5.36
CA GLN A 145 -10.06 -11.71 6.03
C GLN A 145 -10.83 -11.08 7.19
N ILE A 146 -10.16 -10.33 8.07
CA ILE A 146 -10.78 -9.60 9.18
C ILE A 146 -11.83 -8.60 8.67
N GLY A 147 -11.52 -7.87 7.59
CA GLY A 147 -12.46 -6.94 6.98
C GLY A 147 -13.76 -7.61 6.54
N LYS A 148 -13.67 -8.80 5.95
CA LYS A 148 -14.85 -9.59 5.57
C LYS A 148 -15.63 -10.11 6.78
N GLU A 149 -14.91 -10.66 7.77
CA GLU A 149 -15.52 -11.21 9.00
C GLU A 149 -16.26 -10.14 9.80
N LYS A 150 -15.72 -8.93 9.88
CA LYS A 150 -16.32 -7.81 10.62
C LYS A 150 -17.28 -6.93 9.79
N GLY A 151 -17.40 -7.20 8.49
CA GLY A 151 -18.27 -6.43 7.59
C GLY A 151 -17.77 -5.00 7.37
N PHE A 152 -16.48 -4.77 7.40
CA PHE A 152 -15.89 -3.46 7.10
C PHE A 152 -15.99 -3.12 5.61
N ALA A 153 -16.30 -1.86 5.31
CA ALA A 153 -16.31 -1.36 3.94
C ALA A 153 -14.89 -1.24 3.37
N PHE A 154 -13.92 -0.90 4.21
CA PHE A 154 -12.49 -0.81 3.88
C PHE A 154 -11.65 -0.88 5.16
N ILE A 155 -10.33 -1.04 4.97
CA ILE A 155 -9.34 -0.97 6.05
C ILE A 155 -8.26 0.03 5.65
N ILE A 156 -7.86 0.88 6.59
CA ILE A 156 -6.88 1.96 6.39
C ILE A 156 -5.57 1.61 7.11
N ASN A 157 -4.45 1.82 6.43
CA ASN A 157 -3.16 1.90 7.08
C ASN A 157 -2.93 3.31 7.65
N THR A 158 -2.64 3.40 8.95
CA THR A 158 -2.45 4.67 9.67
C THR A 158 -1.02 5.19 9.66
N ASP A 159 -0.09 4.45 9.09
CA ASP A 159 1.30 4.88 9.02
C ASP A 159 1.47 6.15 8.16
N ASN A 160 2.55 6.88 8.43
CA ASN A 160 2.94 8.09 7.66
C ASN A 160 1.96 9.26 7.70
N ASN A 161 1.11 9.37 8.73
CA ASN A 161 0.11 10.45 8.84
C ASN A 161 -0.82 10.60 7.62
N ALA A 162 -1.01 9.53 6.86
CA ALA A 162 -1.86 9.54 5.68
C ALA A 162 -3.34 9.80 6.02
N THR A 163 -3.71 9.57 7.28
CA THR A 163 -5.08 9.73 7.76
C THR A 163 -5.08 10.61 9.01
N PRO A 164 -5.25 11.93 8.86
CA PRO A 164 -5.14 12.86 9.99
C PRO A 164 -6.31 12.80 10.98
N TYR A 165 -7.42 12.17 10.60
CA TYR A 165 -8.60 11.99 11.44
C TYR A 165 -9.28 10.65 11.14
N LEU A 166 -9.65 9.94 12.19
CA LEU A 166 -10.46 8.73 12.17
C LEU A 166 -11.60 8.89 13.17
N SER A 167 -12.82 8.54 12.77
CA SER A 167 -13.97 8.53 13.68
C SER A 167 -13.90 7.29 14.57
N GLU A 168 -13.86 7.46 15.87
CA GLU A 168 -13.87 6.37 16.84
C GLU A 168 -15.19 5.59 16.85
N GLU A 169 -16.31 6.25 16.45
CA GLU A 169 -17.63 5.60 16.39
C GLU A 169 -17.77 4.66 15.18
N MET A 170 -17.11 4.98 14.05
CA MET A 170 -17.22 4.23 12.80
C MET A 170 -15.99 3.34 12.54
N GLY A 171 -14.86 3.67 13.12
CA GLY A 171 -13.58 2.99 12.94
C GLY A 171 -13.28 2.02 14.08
N GLU A 172 -12.64 0.91 13.75
CA GLU A 172 -12.15 -0.07 14.72
C GLU A 172 -10.66 -0.31 14.50
N ASP A 173 -9.87 -0.18 15.57
CA ASP A 173 -8.45 -0.55 15.54
C ASP A 173 -8.32 -2.08 15.55
N ILE A 174 -7.76 -2.62 14.49
CA ILE A 174 -7.53 -4.06 14.34
C ILE A 174 -6.07 -4.46 14.48
N THR A 175 -5.19 -3.55 14.92
CA THR A 175 -3.74 -3.81 15.05
C THR A 175 -3.49 -5.03 15.92
N ALA A 176 -4.03 -5.06 17.14
CA ALA A 176 -3.85 -6.16 18.07
C ALA A 176 -4.42 -7.50 17.54
N VAL A 177 -5.53 -7.44 16.82
CA VAL A 177 -6.15 -8.63 16.22
C VAL A 177 -5.29 -9.20 15.11
N LEU A 178 -4.66 -8.32 14.30
CA LEU A 178 -3.71 -8.73 13.26
C LEU A 178 -2.44 -9.33 13.87
N GLU A 179 -1.88 -8.71 14.89
CA GLU A 179 -0.71 -9.22 15.60
C GLU A 179 -0.95 -10.62 16.17
N GLU A 180 -2.10 -10.86 16.76
CA GLU A 180 -2.46 -12.18 17.29
C GLU A 180 -2.63 -13.23 16.19
N LYS A 181 -3.26 -12.86 15.07
CA LYS A 181 -3.53 -13.76 13.95
C LYS A 181 -2.26 -14.15 13.18
N LEU A 182 -1.20 -13.34 13.26
CA LEU A 182 0.05 -13.51 12.51
C LEU A 182 1.21 -14.07 13.36
N LYS A 183 0.97 -14.38 14.62
CA LYS A 183 1.92 -15.12 15.49
C LYS A 183 1.98 -16.58 15.13
#